data_f878ba22099ce47b48e48cec5f3bd72f
#
_entry.id   f878ba22099ce47b48e48cec5f3bd72f
#
_cell.length_a   1.000
_cell.length_b   1.000
_cell.length_c   1.000
_cell.angle_alpha   90.00
_cell.angle_beta   90.00
_cell.angle_gamma   90.00
#
_symmetry.space_group_name_H-M   'P 1'
#
loop_
_entity.id
_entity.type
_entity.pdbx_description
1 polymer ?
#
loop_
_entity_poly.entity_id
_entity_poly.type
_entity_poly.pdbx_seq_one_letter_code
_entity_poly.pdbx_strand_id
1 'polypeptide(L)'
;MRYRTIYFSATVLSLLVCVCVLLTGSGTEEWEHQHLTALPKQECSHSGDVSCTHLPLISIDTRGQEVPGVTMEDKRLITTDVKIFDSETQNNHLTDTPTLTLQANIRYRGNSSRYFDKLSYLFRTVDENGEDLDVSLLGMPEEESWVLNGPFLDKTLIRNYM
;
A
#
# COMPACT_ATOMS: atom_id res chain seq x y z
N MET A 1 28.44 -53.91 13.08
CA MET A 1 28.08 -52.98 14.16
C MET A 1 28.11 -51.50 13.76
N ARG A 2 28.99 -51.04 12.87
CA ARG A 2 29.14 -49.61 12.48
C ARG A 2 27.90 -48.97 11.81
N TYR A 3 27.14 -49.68 11.00
CA TYR A 3 26.01 -49.12 10.27
C TYR A 3 24.80 -48.75 11.18
N ARG A 4 24.55 -49.55 12.23
CA ARG A 4 23.44 -49.28 13.18
C ARG A 4 23.63 -47.94 13.93
N THR A 5 24.89 -47.60 14.24
CA THR A 5 25.23 -46.36 14.94
C THR A 5 25.06 -45.14 14.01
N ILE A 6 25.39 -45.29 12.71
CA ILE A 6 25.25 -44.24 11.71
C ILE A 6 23.76 -43.94 11.47
N TYR A 7 22.90 -44.93 11.31
CA TYR A 7 21.48 -44.75 11.12
C TYR A 7 20.81 -44.13 12.37
N PHE A 8 21.21 -44.54 13.55
CA PHE A 8 20.70 -44.01 14.80
C PHE A 8 21.06 -42.53 14.97
N SER A 9 22.28 -42.14 14.65
CA SER A 9 22.70 -40.74 14.71
C SER A 9 22.01 -39.88 13.63
N ALA A 10 21.76 -40.39 12.43
CA ALA A 10 21.05 -39.71 11.38
C ALA A 10 19.56 -39.46 11.73
N THR A 11 18.89 -40.46 12.34
CA THR A 11 17.50 -40.30 12.77
C THR A 11 17.36 -39.32 13.95
N VAL A 12 18.29 -39.33 14.89
CA VAL A 12 18.30 -38.36 16.00
C VAL A 12 18.52 -36.94 15.48
N LEU A 13 19.45 -36.74 14.52
CA LEU A 13 19.70 -35.45 13.92
C LEU A 13 18.48 -34.94 13.13
N SER A 14 17.81 -35.80 12.36
CA SER A 14 16.60 -35.48 11.64
C SER A 14 15.46 -35.08 12.58
N LEU A 15 15.28 -35.80 13.69
CA LEU A 15 14.29 -35.45 14.72
C LEU A 15 14.59 -34.09 15.39
N LEU A 16 15.87 -33.84 15.69
CA LEU A 16 16.30 -32.53 16.24
C LEU A 16 16.02 -31.39 15.28
N VAL A 17 16.30 -31.55 13.99
CA VAL A 17 15.98 -30.53 12.97
C VAL A 17 14.48 -30.30 12.84
N CYS A 18 13.66 -31.36 12.83
CA CYS A 18 12.21 -31.24 12.84
C CYS A 18 11.68 -30.49 14.10
N VAL A 19 12.20 -30.81 15.27
CA VAL A 19 11.83 -30.13 16.51
C VAL A 19 12.26 -28.67 16.48
N CYS A 20 13.46 -28.36 15.98
CA CYS A 20 13.89 -26.98 15.81
C CYS A 20 12.96 -26.22 14.85
N VAL A 21 12.59 -26.80 13.70
CA VAL A 21 11.65 -26.16 12.74
C VAL A 21 10.28 -25.95 13.36
N LEU A 22 9.81 -26.88 14.21
CA LEU A 22 8.53 -26.74 14.91
C LEU A 22 8.59 -25.70 16.05
N LEU A 23 9.75 -25.55 16.69
CA LEU A 23 9.95 -24.58 17.78
C LEU A 23 10.30 -23.16 17.28
N THR A 24 10.97 -23.08 16.13
CA THR A 24 11.20 -21.79 15.42
C THR A 24 10.02 -21.43 14.54
N GLY A 25 8.82 -21.92 14.86
CA GLY A 25 7.65 -21.71 14.06
C GLY A 25 7.77 -20.42 13.26
N SER A 26 7.73 -20.50 11.95
CA SER A 26 7.65 -19.33 11.09
C SER A 26 6.49 -18.51 11.66
N GLY A 27 6.81 -17.49 12.44
CA GLY A 27 5.85 -16.46 12.74
C GLY A 27 5.40 -15.98 11.36
N THR A 28 4.30 -16.51 10.88
CA THR A 28 3.52 -15.78 9.91
C THR A 28 3.20 -14.51 10.67
N GLU A 29 3.90 -13.42 10.37
CA GLU A 29 3.41 -12.12 10.77
C GLU A 29 2.00 -12.08 10.19
N GLU A 30 1.04 -12.28 11.07
CA GLU A 30 -0.36 -12.13 10.74
C GLU A 30 -0.48 -10.64 10.42
N TRP A 31 -0.59 -10.31 9.14
CA TRP A 31 -0.83 -8.96 8.67
C TRP A 31 -2.20 -8.54 9.19
N GLU A 32 -2.19 -8.01 10.40
CA GLU A 32 -3.38 -7.39 10.96
C GLU A 32 -3.64 -6.12 10.15
N HIS A 33 -4.67 -6.13 9.34
CA HIS A 33 -5.11 -4.94 8.63
C HIS A 33 -5.51 -3.89 9.68
N GLN A 34 -4.62 -2.93 9.92
CA GLN A 34 -4.80 -1.88 10.91
C GLN A 34 -6.16 -1.16 10.78
N HIS A 35 -6.68 -1.09 9.55
CA HIS A 35 -7.99 -0.47 9.27
C HIS A 35 -9.20 -1.25 9.80
N LEU A 36 -9.06 -2.52 10.14
CA LEU A 36 -10.15 -3.34 10.71
C LEU A 36 -10.22 -3.29 12.23
N THR A 37 -9.10 -3.01 12.90
CA THR A 37 -9.02 -2.98 14.37
C THR A 37 -9.44 -1.63 14.97
N ALA A 38 -9.48 -0.57 14.18
CA ALA A 38 -9.72 0.81 14.63
C ALA A 38 -11.18 1.28 14.54
N LEU A 39 -12.15 0.39 14.59
CA LEU A 39 -13.57 0.79 14.64
C LEU A 39 -14.14 0.73 16.07
N PRO A 40 -14.92 1.75 16.48
CA PRO A 40 -15.35 2.93 15.74
C PRO A 40 -14.39 4.11 15.90
N LYS A 41 -13.98 4.74 14.81
CA LYS A 41 -13.32 6.05 14.83
C LYS A 41 -14.34 7.11 15.29
N GLN A 42 -13.86 8.15 15.95
CA GLN A 42 -14.68 9.28 16.36
C GLN A 42 -15.30 9.96 15.14
N GLU A 43 -16.58 10.32 15.23
CA GLU A 43 -17.24 11.04 14.15
C GLU A 43 -16.54 12.38 13.85
N CYS A 44 -16.61 12.77 12.59
CA CYS A 44 -16.02 14.01 12.11
C CYS A 44 -16.79 15.22 12.68
N SER A 45 -16.06 16.19 13.23
CA SER A 45 -16.64 17.42 13.79
C SER A 45 -17.01 18.46 12.73
N HIS A 46 -16.76 18.19 11.44
CA HIS A 46 -17.05 19.11 10.35
C HIS A 46 -18.54 19.09 10.02
N SER A 47 -19.24 20.17 10.35
CA SER A 47 -20.68 20.30 10.10
C SER A 47 -20.95 20.61 8.63
N GLY A 48 -21.73 19.74 7.98
CA GLY A 48 -22.34 20.04 6.67
C GLY A 48 -21.52 19.59 5.45
N ASP A 49 -20.36 18.95 5.61
CA ASP A 49 -19.59 18.41 4.51
C ASP A 49 -19.65 16.88 4.48
N VAL A 50 -19.84 16.35 3.27
CA VAL A 50 -20.06 14.92 3.00
C VAL A 50 -18.75 14.13 2.94
N SER A 51 -17.60 14.78 3.13
CA SER A 51 -16.27 14.23 2.82
C SER A 51 -15.58 13.52 3.98
N CYS A 52 -16.23 13.35 5.13
CA CYS A 52 -15.67 12.61 6.25
C CYS A 52 -15.74 11.10 6.01
N THR A 53 -14.61 10.43 6.15
CA THR A 53 -14.51 8.98 5.96
C THR A 53 -13.58 8.33 6.97
N HIS A 54 -13.86 7.09 7.35
CA HIS A 54 -12.93 6.29 8.15
C HIS A 54 -11.75 5.76 7.34
N LEU A 55 -11.82 5.81 6.00
CA LEU A 55 -10.75 5.39 5.12
C LEU A 55 -9.68 6.48 4.99
N PRO A 56 -8.42 6.12 4.75
CA PRO A 56 -7.40 7.08 4.39
C PRO A 56 -7.78 7.87 3.15
N LEU A 57 -7.44 9.16 3.13
CA LEU A 57 -7.62 10.01 1.96
C LEU A 57 -6.26 10.38 1.38
N ILE A 58 -6.16 10.34 0.06
CA ILE A 58 -4.99 10.81 -0.70
C ILE A 58 -5.45 11.96 -1.59
N SER A 59 -4.94 13.15 -1.34
CA SER A 59 -5.14 14.32 -2.19
C SER A 59 -3.92 14.51 -3.08
N ILE A 60 -4.14 14.61 -4.38
CA ILE A 60 -3.08 14.80 -5.39
C ILE A 60 -3.37 16.10 -6.12
N ASP A 61 -2.49 17.08 -5.98
CA ASP A 61 -2.55 18.34 -6.71
C ASP A 61 -1.58 18.27 -7.91
N THR A 62 -2.14 18.24 -9.09
CA THR A 62 -1.37 18.23 -10.35
C THR A 62 -0.86 19.61 -10.75
N ARG A 63 -1.11 20.65 -9.95
CA ARG A 63 -0.77 22.05 -10.26
C ARG A 63 -1.36 22.50 -11.61
N GLY A 64 -2.55 21.99 -11.94
CA GLY A 64 -3.25 22.29 -13.19
C GLY A 64 -2.69 21.57 -14.43
N GLN A 65 -1.77 20.62 -14.29
CA GLN A 65 -1.25 19.85 -15.38
C GLN A 65 -2.16 18.65 -15.69
N GLU A 66 -2.28 18.31 -16.96
CA GLU A 66 -2.95 17.08 -17.39
C GLU A 66 -2.06 15.86 -17.07
N VAL A 67 -2.66 14.82 -16.48
CA VAL A 67 -1.95 13.58 -16.19
C VAL A 67 -1.60 12.87 -17.51
N PRO A 68 -0.32 12.59 -17.79
CA PRO A 68 0.09 11.93 -19.02
C PRO A 68 -0.14 10.41 -18.97
N GLY A 69 0.06 9.76 -20.11
CA GLY A 69 -0.04 8.30 -20.20
C GLY A 69 -1.44 7.82 -20.60
N VAL A 70 -2.25 8.67 -21.24
CA VAL A 70 -3.53 8.24 -21.87
C VAL A 70 -3.27 7.18 -22.92
N THR A 71 -2.19 7.31 -23.72
CA THR A 71 -1.74 6.26 -24.63
C THR A 71 -0.60 5.44 -24.01
N MET A 72 -0.35 4.23 -24.52
CA MET A 72 0.70 3.35 -24.00
C MET A 72 2.11 3.86 -24.32
N GLU A 73 2.26 4.62 -25.37
CA GLU A 73 3.51 5.21 -25.83
C GLU A 73 3.92 6.41 -24.95
N ASP A 74 2.95 7.10 -24.37
CA ASP A 74 3.22 8.24 -23.50
C ASP A 74 3.71 7.76 -22.13
N LYS A 75 5.02 7.84 -21.92
CA LYS A 75 5.71 7.46 -20.67
C LYS A 75 6.09 8.66 -19.81
N ARG A 76 5.71 9.88 -20.21
CA ARG A 76 6.00 11.07 -19.41
C ARG A 76 5.43 10.94 -18.01
N LEU A 77 6.05 11.64 -17.08
CA LEU A 77 5.61 11.80 -15.71
C LEU A 77 5.42 13.28 -15.42
N ILE A 78 4.51 13.61 -14.55
CA ILE A 78 4.38 14.95 -13.98
C ILE A 78 4.58 14.89 -12.48
N THR A 79 5.25 15.90 -11.92
CA THR A 79 5.43 16.04 -10.48
C THR A 79 4.20 16.70 -9.86
N THR A 80 3.71 16.11 -8.79
CA THR A 80 2.50 16.53 -8.09
C THR A 80 2.78 16.70 -6.61
N ASP A 81 1.98 17.54 -5.94
CA ASP A 81 1.97 17.63 -4.48
C ASP A 81 0.94 16.65 -3.93
N VAL A 82 1.35 15.87 -2.96
CA VAL A 82 0.53 14.80 -2.39
C VAL A 82 0.35 15.02 -0.90
N LYS A 83 -0.88 14.90 -0.43
CA LYS A 83 -1.22 14.92 0.99
C LYS A 83 -1.98 13.65 1.33
N ILE A 84 -1.58 12.99 2.40
CA ILE A 84 -2.22 11.80 2.94
C ILE A 84 -2.81 12.15 4.29
N PHE A 85 -4.07 11.74 4.48
CA PHE A 85 -4.81 11.89 5.72
C PHE A 85 -5.17 10.49 6.20
N ASP A 86 -4.53 10.05 7.27
CA ASP A 86 -4.72 8.72 7.85
C ASP A 86 -4.64 8.81 9.37
N SER A 87 -5.74 9.25 9.98
CA SER A 87 -5.85 9.34 11.42
C SER A 87 -6.25 7.98 12.01
N GLU A 88 -5.56 7.54 13.04
CA GLU A 88 -5.89 6.33 13.78
C GLU A 88 -7.11 6.51 14.70
N THR A 89 -7.40 7.73 15.13
CA THR A 89 -8.36 8.01 16.19
C THR A 89 -9.67 8.65 15.73
N GLN A 90 -9.67 9.31 14.58
CA GLN A 90 -10.84 10.03 14.06
C GLN A 90 -11.02 9.80 12.56
N ASN A 91 -12.22 10.09 12.06
CA ASN A 91 -12.48 10.09 10.63
C ASN A 91 -11.63 11.16 9.93
N ASN A 92 -11.19 10.84 8.73
CA ASN A 92 -10.35 11.71 7.90
C ASN A 92 -11.20 12.71 7.12
N HIS A 93 -10.71 13.94 6.97
CA HIS A 93 -11.28 15.00 6.17
C HIS A 93 -10.17 15.76 5.43
N LEU A 94 -10.46 16.28 4.22
CA LEU A 94 -9.46 16.96 3.38
C LEU A 94 -8.99 18.31 3.96
N THR A 95 -9.71 18.88 4.93
CA THR A 95 -9.31 20.12 5.62
C THR A 95 -8.49 19.88 6.88
N ASP A 96 -8.33 18.62 7.29
CA ASP A 96 -7.49 18.26 8.43
C ASP A 96 -6.01 18.53 8.14
N THR A 97 -5.19 18.47 9.16
CA THR A 97 -3.74 18.46 8.98
C THR A 97 -3.34 17.11 8.38
N PRO A 98 -2.69 17.07 7.21
CA PRO A 98 -2.26 15.80 6.62
C PRO A 98 -1.26 15.06 7.52
N THR A 99 -1.39 13.76 7.57
CA THR A 99 -0.44 12.89 8.29
C THR A 99 0.91 12.84 7.59
N LEU A 100 0.88 12.93 6.26
CA LEU A 100 2.08 12.94 5.43
C LEU A 100 1.88 13.90 4.25
N THR A 101 2.93 14.68 3.94
CA THR A 101 2.99 15.52 2.74
C THR A 101 4.28 15.19 2.00
N LEU A 102 4.18 14.94 0.69
CA LEU A 102 5.32 14.58 -0.15
C LEU A 102 5.09 15.02 -1.60
N GLN A 103 6.10 14.87 -2.44
CA GLN A 103 5.97 14.98 -3.88
C GLN A 103 5.98 13.61 -4.54
N ALA A 104 5.27 13.47 -5.65
CA ALA A 104 5.27 12.25 -6.43
C ALA A 104 5.18 12.53 -7.93
N ASN A 105 5.87 11.73 -8.69
CA ASN A 105 5.76 11.69 -10.13
C ASN A 105 4.65 10.72 -10.54
N ILE A 106 3.66 11.19 -11.29
CA ILE A 106 2.50 10.38 -11.67
C ILE A 106 2.27 10.32 -13.17
N ARG A 107 1.64 9.25 -13.62
CA ARG A 107 1.02 9.09 -14.94
C ARG A 107 -0.05 8.02 -14.91
N TYR A 108 -0.91 8.00 -15.91
CA TYR A 108 -1.80 6.86 -16.10
C TYR A 108 -1.04 5.58 -16.40
N ARG A 109 -1.54 4.46 -15.90
CA ARG A 109 -0.99 3.13 -16.17
C ARG A 109 -2.09 2.13 -16.53
N GLY A 110 -1.65 0.99 -17.04
CA GLY A 110 -2.49 -0.10 -17.46
C GLY A 110 -2.48 -0.26 -18.98
N ASN A 111 -3.18 -1.26 -19.47
CA ASN A 111 -3.42 -1.50 -20.88
C ASN A 111 -4.91 -1.19 -21.17
N SER A 112 -5.78 -2.18 -21.10
CA SER A 112 -7.21 -2.02 -21.32
C SER A 112 -7.90 -1.14 -20.26
N SER A 113 -7.36 -1.07 -19.04
CA SER A 113 -7.90 -0.23 -17.97
C SER A 113 -7.87 1.28 -18.25
N ARG A 114 -7.12 1.72 -19.28
CA ARG A 114 -7.10 3.14 -19.72
C ARG A 114 -8.37 3.59 -20.41
N TYR A 115 -9.22 2.64 -20.81
CA TYR A 115 -10.52 2.91 -21.45
C TYR A 115 -11.68 2.98 -20.45
N PHE A 116 -11.39 2.83 -19.16
CA PHE A 116 -12.41 2.88 -18.12
C PHE A 116 -12.47 4.24 -17.46
N ASP A 117 -13.62 4.62 -16.95
CA ASP A 117 -13.83 5.90 -16.26
C ASP A 117 -12.99 6.01 -14.99
N LYS A 118 -12.70 4.88 -14.32
CA LYS A 118 -11.82 4.84 -13.16
C LYS A 118 -10.43 4.33 -13.56
N LEU A 119 -9.52 5.26 -13.67
CA LEU A 119 -8.14 5.01 -14.13
C LEU A 119 -7.24 4.56 -12.97
N SER A 120 -6.16 3.86 -13.34
CA SER A 120 -5.07 3.53 -12.43
C SER A 120 -3.88 4.42 -12.71
N TYR A 121 -3.10 4.70 -11.65
CA TYR A 121 -1.93 5.57 -11.74
C TYR A 121 -0.68 4.81 -11.32
N LEU A 122 0.41 5.05 -12.04
CA LEU A 122 1.75 4.87 -11.51
C LEU A 122 2.02 6.08 -10.61
N PHE A 123 2.55 5.83 -9.44
CA PHE A 123 2.82 6.82 -8.42
C PHE A 123 4.22 6.56 -7.87
N ARG A 124 5.16 7.48 -8.09
CA ARG A 124 6.53 7.38 -7.62
C ARG A 124 6.83 8.51 -6.68
N THR A 125 7.18 8.19 -5.46
CA THR A 125 7.59 9.18 -4.46
C THR A 125 8.96 9.76 -4.81
N VAL A 126 9.10 11.07 -4.68
CA VAL A 126 10.35 11.77 -5.01
C VAL A 126 10.70 12.79 -3.92
N ASP A 127 11.98 13.08 -3.80
CA ASP A 127 12.50 14.13 -2.95
C ASP A 127 12.39 15.53 -3.62
N GLU A 128 12.90 16.56 -2.94
CA GLU A 128 12.89 17.94 -3.44
C GLU A 128 13.74 18.15 -4.71
N ASN A 129 14.67 17.24 -4.99
CA ASN A 129 15.51 17.27 -6.19
C ASN A 129 14.87 16.49 -7.36
N GLY A 130 13.77 15.77 -7.10
CA GLY A 130 13.08 14.92 -8.08
C GLY A 130 13.67 13.52 -8.19
N GLU A 131 14.58 13.13 -7.27
CA GLU A 131 15.12 11.78 -7.18
C GLU A 131 14.12 10.86 -6.48
N ASP A 132 14.11 9.58 -6.84
CA ASP A 132 13.22 8.57 -6.24
C ASP A 132 13.48 8.47 -4.72
N LEU A 133 12.43 8.42 -3.93
CA LEU A 133 12.47 8.41 -2.47
C LEU A 133 11.65 7.25 -1.92
N ASP A 134 12.28 6.37 -1.15
CA ASP A 134 11.58 5.30 -0.42
C ASP A 134 10.75 5.90 0.71
N VAL A 135 9.46 5.59 0.73
CA VAL A 135 8.52 6.09 1.75
C VAL A 135 7.56 4.98 2.15
N SER A 136 7.34 4.81 3.44
CA SER A 136 6.25 3.96 3.93
C SER A 136 4.91 4.70 3.77
N LEU A 137 4.01 4.15 2.97
CA LEU A 137 2.67 4.67 2.79
C LEU A 137 1.64 3.78 3.49
N LEU A 138 0.81 4.36 4.36
CA LEU A 138 -0.30 3.67 5.02
C LEU A 138 0.14 2.39 5.77
N GLY A 139 1.31 2.41 6.40
CA GLY A 139 1.87 1.28 7.13
C GLY A 139 2.47 0.16 6.28
N MET A 140 2.52 0.32 4.96
CA MET A 140 3.19 -0.63 4.06
C MET A 140 4.71 -0.45 4.12
N PRO A 141 5.51 -1.45 3.74
CA PRO A 141 6.97 -1.31 3.66
C PRO A 141 7.40 -0.11 2.83
N GLU A 142 8.60 0.42 3.11
CA GLU A 142 9.16 1.53 2.36
C GLU A 142 9.45 1.12 0.91
N GLU A 143 8.94 1.91 -0.03
CA GLU A 143 9.11 1.72 -1.47
C GLU A 143 9.04 3.09 -2.18
N GLU A 144 9.66 3.20 -3.34
CA GLU A 144 9.61 4.39 -4.18
C GLU A 144 8.45 4.36 -5.19
N SER A 145 7.98 3.17 -5.55
CA SER A 145 7.08 2.96 -6.69
C SER A 145 5.79 2.27 -6.29
N TRP A 146 4.70 2.98 -6.39
CA TRP A 146 3.37 2.58 -5.97
C TRP A 146 2.38 2.53 -7.13
N VAL A 147 1.27 1.87 -6.89
CA VAL A 147 0.15 1.84 -7.82
C VAL A 147 -1.12 2.27 -7.11
N LEU A 148 -1.69 3.37 -7.56
CA LEU A 148 -3.07 3.71 -7.21
C LEU A 148 -4.00 2.96 -8.16
N ASN A 149 -4.58 1.87 -7.67
CA ASN A 149 -5.41 1.00 -8.49
C ASN A 149 -6.83 1.56 -8.65
N GLY A 150 -7.31 1.59 -9.89
CA GLY A 150 -8.69 1.92 -10.23
C GLY A 150 -9.51 0.65 -10.55
N PRO A 151 -10.07 -0.06 -9.57
CA PRO A 151 -10.72 -1.34 -9.77
C PRO A 151 -12.12 -1.17 -10.39
N PHE A 152 -12.20 -0.68 -11.63
CA PHE A 152 -13.44 -0.37 -12.33
C PHE A 152 -14.32 -1.61 -12.57
N LEU A 153 -13.71 -2.72 -12.97
CA LEU A 153 -14.41 -3.97 -13.27
C LEU A 153 -14.75 -4.79 -12.02
N ASP A 154 -14.01 -4.60 -10.95
CA ASP A 154 -14.23 -5.31 -9.69
C ASP A 154 -15.18 -4.52 -8.79
N LYS A 155 -16.48 -4.73 -8.99
CA LYS A 155 -17.52 -4.04 -8.23
C LYS A 155 -17.56 -4.45 -6.75
N THR A 156 -16.96 -5.57 -6.41
CA THR A 156 -16.90 -6.08 -5.03
C THR A 156 -15.70 -5.56 -4.26
N LEU A 157 -14.67 -5.07 -4.97
CA LEU A 157 -13.36 -4.65 -4.44
C LEU A 157 -12.57 -5.75 -3.71
N ILE A 158 -13.03 -7.02 -3.81
CA ILE A 158 -12.44 -8.16 -3.09
C ILE A 158 -11.06 -8.54 -3.64
N ARG A 159 -10.80 -8.34 -4.94
CA ARG A 159 -9.53 -8.74 -5.58
C ARG A 159 -8.30 -8.05 -4.99
N ASN A 160 -8.46 -6.89 -4.39
CA ASN A 160 -7.36 -6.19 -3.73
C ASN A 160 -7.17 -6.65 -2.27
N TYR A 161 -8.02 -7.55 -1.80
CA TYR A 161 -8.05 -8.03 -0.42
C TYR A 161 -7.42 -9.43 -0.27
N MET A 162 -7.18 -10.12 -1.38
CA MET A 162 -6.54 -11.44 -1.44
C MET A 162 -5.10 -11.28 -1.90
#